data_b7341e1cc6b821b2aa829ce55e7b67a7
#
_entry.id   b7341e1cc6b821b2aa829ce55e7b67a7
#
_cell.length_a   1.000
_cell.length_b   1.000
_cell.length_c   1.000
_cell.angle_alpha   90.00
_cell.angle_beta   90.00
_cell.angle_gamma   90.00
#
_symmetry.space_group_name_H-M   'P 1'
#
loop_
_entity.id
_entity.type
_entity.pdbx_description
1 polymer ?
#
loop_
_entity_poly.entity_id
_entity_poly.type
_entity_poly.pdbx_seq_one_letter_code
_entity_poly.pdbx_strand_id
1 'polypeptide(L)'
;MKRGIPFGVYIYSYAYNTSMAQSEANHVLRLLNAAGLTPGKVSYPIYFDLENQGSNGRPGASGHSISNSTLASMASTFCGAIENAGYRAGVYANLNWWNSYLTSSVFDNWSKWVAQYNSSCWYSKPYDMWQCMSDGSVPGISTNVDVNFDFMGLGSESSEVWNRVYGQGQIDTMQAISKTGWSSSNSVVIATDSAYWDALSASSLAGSLDCPVLLTYPDSLASQTAAEIKRLGAKTAYICGGPLAISTTVDARIQALGCTNVVRVYGQDHQGTSRAIADKVQANDLSTCIIATSQSFQDALSISPYAYANSIPIYLCEGGTNSVSSDTLKSIKSKQFKNAIIVGGPIAVDSGVESKLKSAGITNVQRIYGQTEYETSNSIAKWCVQHGMTANNMAVATGTQYFDALAGAALCGKNNSVLVIVSDWNRVTITDFVSANKSAISNGFVFGGELAVSRNSWDTLVRYSR
;
A
#
# COMPACT_ATOMS: atom_id res chain seq x y z
N MET A 1 11.30 -2.16 32.71
CA MET A 1 12.38 -2.03 31.72
C MET A 1 13.26 -0.82 32.01
N LYS A 2 13.96 -0.89 33.13
CA LYS A 2 14.75 0.26 33.64
C LYS A 2 16.02 0.59 32.81
N ARG A 3 16.37 -0.19 31.78
CA ARG A 3 17.63 -0.02 31.03
C ARG A 3 17.46 0.13 29.51
N GLY A 4 16.21 0.19 28.99
CA GLY A 4 15.98 0.42 27.56
C GLY A 4 16.48 -0.69 26.62
N ILE A 5 16.73 -1.90 27.12
CA ILE A 5 17.19 -3.03 26.31
C ILE A 5 16.02 -3.53 25.47
N PRO A 6 16.11 -3.54 24.13
CA PRO A 6 15.10 -4.13 23.25
C PRO A 6 14.95 -5.63 23.57
N PHE A 7 13.72 -6.13 23.57
CA PHE A 7 13.46 -7.55 23.81
C PHE A 7 12.21 -8.02 23.02
N GLY A 8 12.14 -9.30 22.79
CA GLY A 8 10.97 -10.01 22.27
C GLY A 8 10.69 -11.25 23.10
N VAL A 9 9.67 -11.98 22.70
CA VAL A 9 9.30 -13.26 23.31
C VAL A 9 9.02 -14.28 22.23
N TYR A 10 9.12 -15.56 22.59
CA TYR A 10 8.74 -16.67 21.72
C TYR A 10 7.97 -17.70 22.52
N ILE A 11 7.24 -18.55 21.82
CA ILE A 11 6.64 -19.74 22.40
C ILE A 11 7.15 -20.96 21.62
N TYR A 12 7.76 -21.90 22.32
CA TYR A 12 8.07 -23.21 21.78
C TYR A 12 6.77 -23.98 21.57
N SER A 13 6.42 -24.27 20.33
CA SER A 13 5.11 -24.78 19.98
C SER A 13 5.01 -26.30 20.17
N TYR A 14 3.96 -26.73 20.84
CA TYR A 14 3.52 -28.12 20.91
C TYR A 14 2.28 -28.40 20.07
N ALA A 15 1.79 -27.38 19.33
CA ALA A 15 0.62 -27.51 18.50
C ALA A 15 0.85 -28.47 17.32
N TYR A 16 -0.18 -29.24 16.98
CA TYR A 16 -0.24 -30.07 15.78
C TYR A 16 -1.51 -29.80 14.93
N ASN A 17 -2.29 -28.80 15.31
CA ASN A 17 -3.44 -28.32 14.56
C ASN A 17 -3.72 -26.83 14.89
N THR A 18 -4.62 -26.21 14.12
CA THR A 18 -4.96 -24.80 14.27
C THR A 18 -5.63 -24.44 15.61
N SER A 19 -6.43 -25.34 16.19
CA SER A 19 -7.06 -25.11 17.49
C SER A 19 -6.02 -25.00 18.61
N MET A 20 -4.99 -25.81 18.56
CA MET A 20 -3.88 -25.73 19.52
C MET A 20 -3.04 -24.48 19.28
N ALA A 21 -2.73 -24.13 18.03
CA ALA A 21 -2.03 -22.90 17.70
C ALA A 21 -2.79 -21.65 18.19
N GLN A 22 -4.13 -21.62 18.07
CA GLN A 22 -4.97 -20.57 18.68
C GLN A 22 -4.87 -20.56 20.20
N SER A 23 -4.85 -21.73 20.85
CA SER A 23 -4.71 -21.84 22.30
C SER A 23 -3.36 -21.29 22.77
N GLU A 24 -2.27 -21.59 22.03
CA GLU A 24 -0.93 -21.07 22.30
C GLU A 24 -0.87 -19.56 22.12
N ALA A 25 -1.48 -18.99 21.07
CA ALA A 25 -1.58 -17.55 20.88
C ALA A 25 -2.32 -16.88 22.07
N ASN A 26 -3.46 -17.43 22.47
CA ASN A 26 -4.23 -16.92 23.61
C ASN A 26 -3.42 -17.00 24.92
N HIS A 27 -2.63 -18.05 25.08
CA HIS A 27 -1.75 -18.20 26.25
C HIS A 27 -0.68 -17.11 26.29
N VAL A 28 0.00 -16.85 25.16
CA VAL A 28 1.00 -15.78 25.05
C VAL A 28 0.39 -14.42 25.36
N LEU A 29 -0.75 -14.10 24.73
CA LEU A 29 -1.44 -12.81 24.95
C LEU A 29 -1.86 -12.62 26.41
N ARG A 30 -2.34 -13.68 27.06
CA ARG A 30 -2.66 -13.66 28.50
C ARG A 30 -1.44 -13.37 29.36
N LEU A 31 -0.28 -13.98 29.07
CA LEU A 31 0.97 -13.75 29.81
C LEU A 31 1.48 -12.32 29.60
N LEU A 32 1.45 -11.82 28.36
CA LEU A 32 1.86 -10.44 28.05
C LEU A 32 0.99 -9.43 28.79
N ASN A 33 -0.32 -9.63 28.79
CA ASN A 33 -1.26 -8.78 29.53
C ASN A 33 -0.99 -8.81 31.03
N ALA A 34 -0.80 -10.00 31.62
CA ALA A 34 -0.49 -10.17 33.03
C ALA A 34 0.84 -9.48 33.41
N ALA A 35 1.81 -9.46 32.50
CA ALA A 35 3.09 -8.77 32.69
C ALA A 35 3.05 -7.27 32.39
N GLY A 36 1.91 -6.73 31.94
CA GLY A 36 1.77 -5.33 31.53
C GLY A 36 2.59 -4.97 30.29
N LEU A 37 2.88 -5.96 29.44
CA LEU A 37 3.65 -5.83 28.20
C LEU A 37 2.72 -5.51 27.04
N THR A 38 2.39 -4.25 26.84
CA THR A 38 1.61 -3.77 25.70
C THR A 38 2.42 -3.83 24.40
N PRO A 39 1.80 -3.78 23.21
CA PRO A 39 2.50 -3.82 21.91
C PRO A 39 3.68 -2.84 21.80
N GLY A 40 3.53 -1.59 22.27
CA GLY A 40 4.62 -0.59 22.27
C GLY A 40 5.77 -0.85 23.24
N LYS A 41 5.67 -1.87 24.11
CA LYS A 41 6.73 -2.24 25.05
C LYS A 41 7.53 -3.46 24.62
N VAL A 42 7.06 -4.21 23.62
CA VAL A 42 7.74 -5.39 23.07
C VAL A 42 8.41 -4.98 21.76
N SER A 43 9.75 -4.99 21.76
CA SER A 43 10.55 -4.42 20.66
C SER A 43 10.65 -5.36 19.46
N TYR A 44 10.74 -6.67 19.69
CA TYR A 44 10.83 -7.70 18.65
C TYR A 44 9.47 -8.35 18.38
N PRO A 45 9.30 -9.06 17.25
CA PRO A 45 8.14 -9.91 17.01
C PRO A 45 7.96 -10.94 18.13
N ILE A 46 6.72 -11.41 18.28
CA ILE A 46 6.42 -12.59 19.07
C ILE A 46 6.57 -13.78 18.14
N TYR A 47 7.55 -14.64 18.42
CA TYR A 47 7.89 -15.74 17.54
C TYR A 47 7.15 -17.01 17.88
N PHE A 48 6.55 -17.62 16.86
CA PHE A 48 6.02 -18.97 16.86
C PHE A 48 7.16 -19.92 16.52
N ASP A 49 7.69 -20.59 17.52
CA ASP A 49 8.87 -21.47 17.39
C ASP A 49 8.42 -22.86 16.95
N LEU A 50 8.73 -23.21 15.73
CA LEU A 50 8.37 -24.45 15.05
C LEU A 50 9.57 -25.35 14.89
N GLU A 51 9.69 -26.33 15.80
CA GLU A 51 10.77 -27.30 15.83
C GLU A 51 10.31 -28.75 15.91
N ASN A 52 11.25 -29.67 15.76
CA ASN A 52 11.00 -31.08 15.95
C ASN A 52 10.80 -31.43 17.42
N GLN A 53 9.75 -32.16 17.67
CA GLN A 53 9.49 -32.76 18.98
C GLN A 53 9.84 -34.23 19.04
N GLY A 54 10.66 -34.73 18.11
CA GLY A 54 11.09 -36.12 18.00
C GLY A 54 12.44 -36.30 17.31
N SER A 55 13.02 -37.47 17.44
CA SER A 55 14.39 -37.79 16.98
C SER A 55 14.57 -37.93 15.45
N ASN A 56 13.50 -37.80 14.65
CA ASN A 56 13.52 -38.10 13.22
C ASN A 56 13.53 -36.86 12.28
N GLY A 57 13.64 -35.66 12.80
CA GLY A 57 13.75 -34.41 12.00
C GLY A 57 12.52 -34.02 11.21
N ARG A 58 11.36 -34.62 11.43
CA ARG A 58 10.09 -34.28 10.74
C ARG A 58 9.18 -33.43 11.60
N PRO A 59 8.38 -32.52 11.01
CA PRO A 59 7.36 -31.82 11.76
C PRO A 59 6.37 -32.78 12.41
N GLY A 60 6.18 -32.64 13.72
CA GLY A 60 5.20 -33.43 14.44
C GLY A 60 5.38 -33.33 15.93
N ALA A 61 4.29 -33.16 16.66
CA ALA A 61 4.24 -33.49 18.08
C ALA A 61 4.22 -35.00 18.27
N SER A 62 4.57 -35.50 19.45
CA SER A 62 4.63 -36.93 19.76
C SER A 62 3.40 -37.67 19.22
N GLY A 63 3.61 -38.55 18.22
CA GLY A 63 2.58 -39.37 17.59
C GLY A 63 1.79 -38.72 16.45
N HIS A 64 2.06 -37.47 16.07
CA HIS A 64 1.36 -36.76 14.98
C HIS A 64 2.32 -36.32 13.89
N SER A 65 1.99 -36.62 12.63
CA SER A 65 2.66 -36.07 11.45
C SER A 65 1.90 -34.87 10.94
N ILE A 66 2.59 -33.73 10.76
CA ILE A 66 1.98 -32.46 10.35
C ILE A 66 2.35 -32.16 8.89
N SER A 67 1.36 -31.92 8.05
CA SER A 67 1.60 -31.52 6.64
C SER A 67 2.07 -30.07 6.52
N ASN A 68 2.74 -29.73 5.42
CA ASN A 68 3.16 -28.35 5.14
C ASN A 68 1.96 -27.38 5.11
N SER A 69 0.80 -27.82 4.61
CA SER A 69 -0.42 -27.02 4.61
C SER A 69 -0.98 -26.80 6.01
N THR A 70 -0.89 -27.80 6.86
CA THR A 70 -1.30 -27.67 8.28
C THR A 70 -0.37 -26.70 9.02
N LEU A 71 0.95 -26.77 8.80
CA LEU A 71 1.92 -25.82 9.38
C LEU A 71 1.63 -24.40 8.94
N ALA A 72 1.32 -24.19 7.66
CA ALA A 72 0.93 -22.87 7.14
C ALA A 72 -0.34 -22.35 7.81
N SER A 73 -1.36 -23.20 7.99
CA SER A 73 -2.62 -22.83 8.67
C SER A 73 -2.42 -22.56 10.16
N MET A 74 -1.56 -23.31 10.84
CA MET A 74 -1.22 -23.08 12.26
C MET A 74 -0.50 -21.74 12.43
N ALA A 75 0.51 -21.46 11.58
CA ALA A 75 1.21 -20.18 11.61
C ALA A 75 0.26 -19.00 11.31
N SER A 76 -0.65 -19.13 10.33
CA SER A 76 -1.67 -18.12 10.05
C SER A 76 -2.58 -17.88 11.25
N THR A 77 -2.96 -18.94 11.95
CA THR A 77 -3.82 -18.82 13.14
C THR A 77 -3.09 -18.14 14.30
N PHE A 78 -1.87 -18.56 14.60
CA PHE A 78 -1.08 -17.99 15.69
C PHE A 78 -0.71 -16.54 15.38
N CYS A 79 -0.04 -16.31 14.26
CA CYS A 79 0.46 -14.99 13.90
C CYS A 79 -0.69 -13.99 13.71
N GLY A 80 -1.80 -14.39 13.07
CA GLY A 80 -2.99 -13.54 12.94
C GLY A 80 -3.58 -13.13 14.28
N ALA A 81 -3.63 -14.05 15.27
CA ALA A 81 -4.10 -13.70 16.62
C ALA A 81 -3.16 -12.69 17.33
N ILE A 82 -1.85 -12.86 17.17
CA ILE A 82 -0.83 -11.94 17.72
C ILE A 82 -0.94 -10.56 17.06
N GLU A 83 -1.09 -10.50 15.73
CA GLU A 83 -1.24 -9.26 14.98
C GLU A 83 -2.55 -8.54 15.30
N ASN A 84 -3.66 -9.27 15.41
CA ASN A 84 -4.95 -8.71 15.83
C ASN A 84 -4.93 -8.07 17.22
N ALA A 85 -4.01 -8.51 18.08
CA ALA A 85 -3.76 -7.92 19.40
C ALA A 85 -2.76 -6.73 19.34
N GLY A 86 -2.32 -6.31 18.14
CA GLY A 86 -1.44 -5.17 17.90
C GLY A 86 0.06 -5.45 18.07
N TYR A 87 0.48 -6.72 18.25
CA TYR A 87 1.89 -7.09 18.32
C TYR A 87 2.41 -7.49 16.92
N ARG A 88 3.73 -7.43 16.74
CA ARG A 88 4.38 -8.02 15.59
C ARG A 88 4.47 -9.53 15.77
N ALA A 89 4.28 -10.28 14.70
CA ALA A 89 4.42 -11.71 14.68
C ALA A 89 5.63 -12.17 13.87
N GLY A 90 6.18 -13.33 14.22
CA GLY A 90 7.27 -13.96 13.50
C GLY A 90 7.22 -15.48 13.66
N VAL A 91 8.00 -16.15 12.83
CA VAL A 91 8.17 -17.61 12.90
C VAL A 91 9.65 -17.90 13.02
N TYR A 92 9.99 -18.73 14.02
CA TYR A 92 11.33 -19.30 14.16
C TYR A 92 11.31 -20.76 13.72
N ALA A 93 12.34 -21.15 12.99
CA ALA A 93 12.63 -22.52 12.65
C ALA A 93 14.09 -22.67 12.20
N ASN A 94 14.61 -23.90 12.21
CA ASN A 94 15.91 -24.19 11.62
C ASN A 94 15.87 -24.18 10.08
N LEU A 95 17.05 -24.10 9.46
CA LEU A 95 17.22 -24.04 8.01
C LEU A 95 16.51 -25.19 7.27
N ASN A 96 16.54 -26.42 7.79
CA ASN A 96 15.88 -27.55 7.15
C ASN A 96 14.35 -27.37 7.11
N TRP A 97 13.75 -26.86 8.19
CA TRP A 97 12.33 -26.58 8.25
C TRP A 97 11.94 -25.49 7.23
N TRP A 98 12.69 -24.41 7.16
CA TRP A 98 12.46 -23.35 6.19
C TRP A 98 12.53 -23.82 4.73
N ASN A 99 13.45 -24.73 4.43
CA ASN A 99 13.62 -25.25 3.06
C ASN A 99 12.65 -26.37 2.69
N SER A 100 12.18 -27.17 3.67
CA SER A 100 11.46 -28.40 3.41
C SER A 100 9.99 -28.37 3.82
N TYR A 101 9.64 -27.62 4.85
CA TYR A 101 8.31 -27.67 5.47
C TYR A 101 7.58 -26.33 5.48
N LEU A 102 8.26 -25.22 5.73
CA LEU A 102 7.68 -23.88 5.77
C LEU A 102 7.76 -23.20 4.39
N THR A 103 7.34 -23.92 3.35
CA THR A 103 7.54 -23.53 1.95
C THR A 103 6.41 -22.68 1.37
N SER A 104 5.27 -22.57 2.08
CA SER A 104 4.14 -21.75 1.65
C SER A 104 4.50 -20.25 1.66
N SER A 105 4.03 -19.51 0.66
CA SER A 105 4.20 -18.05 0.59
C SER A 105 3.54 -17.30 1.76
N VAL A 106 2.62 -17.93 2.50
CA VAL A 106 2.01 -17.32 3.68
C VAL A 106 3.05 -16.90 4.73
N PHE A 107 4.19 -17.62 4.80
CA PHE A 107 5.28 -17.28 5.70
C PHE A 107 6.03 -15.99 5.30
N ASP A 108 5.81 -15.46 4.12
CA ASP A 108 6.39 -14.17 3.70
C ASP A 108 5.70 -12.97 4.37
N ASN A 109 4.55 -13.21 5.01
CA ASN A 109 3.82 -12.19 5.76
C ASN A 109 4.44 -11.84 7.11
N TRP A 110 5.30 -12.70 7.68
CA TRP A 110 5.82 -12.54 9.03
C TRP A 110 7.34 -12.52 9.06
N SER A 111 7.86 -11.99 10.18
CA SER A 111 9.31 -12.03 10.45
C SER A 111 9.82 -13.45 10.49
N LYS A 112 10.95 -13.69 9.85
CA LYS A 112 11.62 -14.99 9.79
C LYS A 112 12.88 -14.97 10.65
N TRP A 113 12.92 -15.87 11.61
CA TRP A 113 14.10 -16.15 12.41
C TRP A 113 14.63 -17.53 12.04
N VAL A 114 15.79 -17.56 11.40
CA VAL A 114 16.39 -18.79 10.87
C VAL A 114 17.47 -19.26 11.83
N ALA A 115 17.42 -20.52 12.25
CA ALA A 115 18.52 -21.14 13.00
C ALA A 115 19.39 -22.00 12.07
N GLN A 116 20.66 -21.67 12.04
CA GLN A 116 21.72 -22.45 11.41
C GLN A 116 23.04 -22.14 12.11
N TYR A 117 23.55 -23.09 12.85
CA TYR A 117 24.81 -22.95 13.59
C TYR A 117 25.98 -23.06 12.62
N ASN A 118 26.44 -21.94 12.11
CA ASN A 118 27.49 -21.85 11.11
C ASN A 118 28.10 -20.43 11.08
N SER A 119 29.13 -20.23 10.27
CA SER A 119 29.74 -18.92 10.00
C SER A 119 28.97 -18.05 9.00
N SER A 120 27.97 -18.62 8.30
CA SER A 120 27.07 -17.94 7.37
C SER A 120 25.72 -18.64 7.33
N CYS A 121 24.64 -17.88 7.07
CA CYS A 121 23.31 -18.43 6.86
C CYS A 121 23.12 -18.77 5.38
N TRP A 122 22.67 -20.00 5.09
CA TRP A 122 22.47 -20.50 3.72
C TRP A 122 21.01 -20.45 3.27
N TYR A 123 20.13 -19.83 4.06
CA TYR A 123 18.76 -19.60 3.63
C TYR A 123 18.73 -18.54 2.53
N SER A 124 18.20 -18.91 1.36
CA SER A 124 18.28 -18.09 0.14
C SER A 124 17.20 -17.01 0.02
N LYS A 125 16.17 -17.07 0.89
CA LYS A 125 15.10 -16.06 0.91
C LYS A 125 15.39 -15.01 1.98
N PRO A 126 14.73 -13.84 1.97
CA PRO A 126 14.86 -12.82 3.03
C PRO A 126 14.48 -13.37 4.40
N TYR A 127 15.26 -12.98 5.41
CA TYR A 127 15.05 -13.27 6.84
C TYR A 127 15.49 -12.10 7.69
N ASP A 128 14.99 -12.01 8.92
CA ASP A 128 15.21 -10.87 9.82
C ASP A 128 16.18 -11.16 10.93
N MET A 129 16.25 -12.40 11.38
CA MET A 129 17.17 -12.85 12.41
C MET A 129 17.81 -14.17 12.00
N TRP A 130 19.05 -14.32 12.40
CA TRP A 130 19.81 -15.56 12.22
C TRP A 130 20.45 -15.98 13.53
N GLN A 131 20.01 -17.11 14.08
CA GLN A 131 20.67 -17.79 15.22
C GLN A 131 21.87 -18.56 14.69
N CYS A 132 23.06 -18.06 14.99
CA CYS A 132 24.30 -18.61 14.44
C CYS A 132 24.99 -19.63 15.37
N MET A 133 24.66 -19.63 16.67
CA MET A 133 25.16 -20.59 17.65
C MET A 133 24.25 -20.66 18.87
N SER A 134 24.40 -21.75 19.65
CA SER A 134 23.65 -22.00 20.90
C SER A 134 24.57 -22.19 22.13
N ASP A 135 25.85 -21.97 21.97
CA ASP A 135 26.88 -22.16 23.01
C ASP A 135 27.72 -20.90 23.26
N GLY A 136 27.14 -19.72 22.94
CA GLY A 136 27.78 -18.43 23.15
C GLY A 136 28.01 -18.13 24.64
N SER A 137 29.03 -17.33 24.92
CA SER A 137 29.35 -16.84 26.27
C SER A 137 29.16 -15.31 26.35
N VAL A 138 28.44 -14.87 27.36
CA VAL A 138 28.22 -13.43 27.61
C VAL A 138 28.68 -13.10 29.04
N PRO A 139 29.53 -12.07 29.24
CA PRO A 139 29.97 -11.69 30.55
C PRO A 139 28.78 -11.40 31.49
N GLY A 140 28.79 -12.07 32.66
CA GLY A 140 27.70 -11.95 33.66
C GLY A 140 26.59 -12.99 33.53
N ILE A 141 26.64 -13.88 32.52
CA ILE A 141 25.76 -15.04 32.39
C ILE A 141 26.60 -16.32 32.53
N SER A 142 26.21 -17.20 33.43
CA SER A 142 26.99 -18.41 33.80
C SER A 142 26.68 -19.63 32.91
N THR A 143 25.67 -19.54 32.06
CA THR A 143 25.25 -20.60 31.12
C THR A 143 25.52 -20.18 29.69
N ASN A 144 25.57 -21.16 28.78
CA ASN A 144 25.58 -20.88 27.34
C ASN A 144 24.32 -20.10 26.95
N VAL A 145 24.45 -19.25 25.94
CA VAL A 145 23.36 -18.46 25.36
C VAL A 145 23.34 -18.62 23.85
N ASP A 146 22.15 -18.49 23.29
CA ASP A 146 21.98 -18.37 21.85
C ASP A 146 22.51 -17.04 21.37
N VAL A 147 23.27 -17.04 20.28
CA VAL A 147 23.77 -15.82 19.65
C VAL A 147 23.12 -15.64 18.31
N ASN A 148 22.65 -14.41 18.09
CA ASN A 148 21.87 -14.06 16.91
C ASN A 148 22.44 -12.81 16.23
N PHE A 149 22.37 -12.80 14.91
CA PHE A 149 22.45 -11.57 14.11
C PHE A 149 21.04 -11.04 13.93
N ASP A 150 20.85 -9.76 14.27
CA ASP A 150 19.62 -9.02 14.05
C ASP A 150 19.78 -8.13 12.81
N PHE A 151 18.93 -8.35 11.81
CA PHE A 151 18.88 -7.59 10.58
C PHE A 151 17.66 -6.65 10.52
N MET A 152 16.84 -6.57 11.58
CA MET A 152 15.64 -5.72 11.62
C MET A 152 15.97 -4.26 11.88
N GLY A 153 17.19 -3.96 12.36
CA GLY A 153 17.60 -2.58 12.62
C GLY A 153 16.80 -1.92 13.74
N LEU A 154 16.63 -2.60 14.85
CA LEU A 154 15.95 -2.07 16.03
C LEU A 154 16.73 -0.87 16.59
N GLY A 155 16.15 0.31 16.44
CA GLY A 155 16.72 1.56 16.93
C GLY A 155 16.56 2.77 16.02
N SER A 156 16.14 2.57 14.77
CA SER A 156 15.73 3.68 13.92
C SER A 156 14.36 3.41 13.33
N GLU A 157 13.36 4.21 13.67
CA GLU A 157 12.06 4.22 12.98
C GLU A 157 12.16 4.72 11.53
N SER A 158 13.29 5.31 11.15
CA SER A 158 13.61 5.67 9.77
C SER A 158 14.56 4.63 9.19
N SER A 159 14.12 3.83 8.22
CA SER A 159 15.08 3.30 7.27
C SER A 159 15.65 4.49 6.50
N GLU A 160 16.93 4.49 6.16
CA GLU A 160 17.54 5.57 5.37
C GLU A 160 16.78 5.82 4.04
N VAL A 161 15.98 4.85 3.59
CA VAL A 161 15.28 4.85 2.29
C VAL A 161 13.80 5.23 2.39
N TRP A 162 13.10 4.90 3.50
CA TRP A 162 11.64 5.08 3.61
C TRP A 162 11.26 6.17 4.59
N ASN A 163 10.41 7.09 4.15
CA ASN A 163 9.86 8.19 4.93
C ASN A 163 8.36 8.01 5.10
N ARG A 164 7.89 7.89 6.33
CA ARG A 164 6.46 7.85 6.60
C ARG A 164 5.89 9.27 6.63
N VAL A 165 4.89 9.52 5.78
CA VAL A 165 4.20 10.80 5.67
C VAL A 165 2.75 10.60 6.10
N TYR A 166 2.37 11.18 7.23
CA TYR A 166 1.05 11.00 7.83
C TYR A 166 0.67 12.14 8.77
N GLY A 167 -0.61 12.19 9.14
CA GLY A 167 -1.18 13.03 10.19
C GLY A 167 -2.12 12.21 11.07
N GLN A 168 -2.86 12.87 11.94
CA GLN A 168 -3.80 12.20 12.85
C GLN A 168 -5.04 11.63 12.14
N GLY A 169 -5.37 12.16 10.95
CA GLY A 169 -6.47 11.69 10.13
C GLY A 169 -6.13 11.87 8.64
N GLN A 170 -7.06 11.43 7.76
CA GLN A 170 -6.86 11.46 6.31
C GLN A 170 -6.59 12.86 5.76
N ILE A 171 -7.25 13.90 6.28
CA ILE A 171 -7.04 15.28 5.83
C ILE A 171 -5.70 15.84 6.34
N ASP A 172 -5.25 15.45 7.54
CA ASP A 172 -3.92 15.81 8.03
C ASP A 172 -2.82 15.10 7.23
N THR A 173 -3.03 13.84 6.85
CA THR A 173 -2.12 13.10 5.96
C THR A 173 -2.03 13.76 4.59
N MET A 174 -3.17 14.14 3.98
CA MET A 174 -3.20 14.90 2.73
C MET A 174 -2.41 16.21 2.85
N GLN A 175 -2.56 16.94 3.96
CA GLN A 175 -1.80 18.17 4.19
C GLN A 175 -0.29 17.91 4.28
N ALA A 176 0.12 16.85 4.97
CA ALA A 176 1.53 16.45 5.07
C ALA A 176 2.11 16.10 3.69
N ILE A 177 1.37 15.36 2.87
CA ILE A 177 1.74 15.01 1.49
C ILE A 177 1.85 16.29 0.62
N SER A 178 0.89 17.20 0.70
CA SER A 178 0.94 18.48 -0.02
C SER A 178 2.16 19.31 0.36
N LYS A 179 2.49 19.39 1.64
CA LYS A 179 3.70 20.10 2.13
C LYS A 179 4.99 19.45 1.64
N THR A 180 5.02 18.14 1.47
CA THR A 180 6.18 17.40 0.93
C THR A 180 6.42 17.72 -0.54
N GLY A 181 5.35 17.87 -1.34
CA GLY A 181 5.47 17.99 -2.81
C GLY A 181 5.46 19.41 -3.36
N TRP A 182 4.85 20.36 -2.67
CA TRP A 182 4.61 21.69 -3.23
C TRP A 182 4.94 22.80 -2.22
N SER A 183 5.87 23.67 -2.55
CA SER A 183 6.14 24.92 -1.81
C SER A 183 5.13 26.01 -2.14
N SER A 184 4.65 26.05 -3.39
CA SER A 184 3.61 26.94 -3.91
C SER A 184 2.88 26.26 -5.07
N SER A 185 1.66 26.68 -5.39
CA SER A 185 0.93 26.25 -6.57
C SER A 185 -0.14 27.25 -6.94
N ASN A 186 -0.22 27.62 -8.22
CA ASN A 186 -1.25 28.53 -8.71
C ASN A 186 -2.66 27.90 -8.73
N SER A 187 -2.73 26.58 -8.79
CA SER A 187 -3.96 25.81 -8.82
C SER A 187 -4.00 24.76 -7.73
N VAL A 188 -5.19 24.32 -7.36
CA VAL A 188 -5.42 23.12 -6.54
C VAL A 188 -6.61 22.35 -7.10
N VAL A 189 -6.57 21.02 -7.03
CA VAL A 189 -7.72 20.15 -7.28
C VAL A 189 -8.28 19.72 -5.94
N ILE A 190 -9.59 19.86 -5.75
CA ILE A 190 -10.27 19.56 -4.49
C ILE A 190 -11.28 18.46 -4.72
N ALA A 191 -11.25 17.44 -3.86
CA ALA A 191 -12.19 16.32 -3.85
C ALA A 191 -12.78 16.12 -2.45
N THR A 192 -13.90 15.42 -2.36
CA THR A 192 -14.49 15.06 -1.06
C THR A 192 -13.71 13.93 -0.39
N ASP A 193 -13.67 13.96 0.94
CA ASP A 193 -13.11 12.84 1.75
C ASP A 193 -14.13 11.72 2.02
N SER A 194 -15.40 11.89 1.65
CA SER A 194 -16.46 10.92 1.96
C SER A 194 -16.76 9.95 0.83
N ALA A 195 -16.19 10.16 -0.37
CA ALA A 195 -16.38 9.30 -1.53
C ALA A 195 -15.21 9.42 -2.50
N TYR A 196 -14.81 8.29 -3.11
CA TYR A 196 -13.65 8.26 -4.01
C TYR A 196 -14.00 8.52 -5.48
N TRP A 197 -15.24 8.31 -5.91
CA TRP A 197 -15.62 8.25 -7.32
C TRP A 197 -15.18 9.46 -8.14
N ASP A 198 -15.52 10.66 -7.68
CA ASP A 198 -15.19 11.91 -8.39
C ASP A 198 -13.70 12.22 -8.34
N ALA A 199 -12.99 11.67 -7.36
CA ALA A 199 -11.57 11.90 -7.13
C ALA A 199 -10.66 10.98 -7.95
N LEU A 200 -11.14 9.79 -8.36
CA LEU A 200 -10.31 8.80 -9.06
C LEU A 200 -9.73 9.31 -10.39
N SER A 201 -10.41 10.23 -11.06
CA SER A 201 -9.93 10.85 -12.30
C SER A 201 -9.22 12.20 -12.08
N ALA A 202 -9.22 12.72 -10.85
CA ALA A 202 -8.68 14.05 -10.51
C ALA A 202 -7.16 14.18 -10.76
N SER A 203 -6.41 13.07 -10.65
CA SER A 203 -4.95 13.08 -10.82
C SER A 203 -4.51 13.54 -12.21
N SER A 204 -5.26 13.25 -13.26
CA SER A 204 -4.94 13.70 -14.62
C SER A 204 -5.05 15.22 -14.76
N LEU A 205 -6.10 15.83 -14.18
CA LEU A 205 -6.24 17.28 -14.14
C LEU A 205 -5.15 17.94 -13.29
N ALA A 206 -4.92 17.38 -12.10
CA ALA A 206 -3.88 17.88 -11.20
C ALA A 206 -2.50 17.84 -11.86
N GLY A 207 -2.19 16.78 -12.61
CA GLY A 207 -0.95 16.62 -13.36
C GLY A 207 -0.79 17.67 -14.46
N SER A 208 -1.84 17.94 -15.24
CA SER A 208 -1.81 18.97 -16.29
C SER A 208 -1.64 20.39 -15.75
N LEU A 209 -1.82 20.60 -14.46
CA LEU A 209 -1.70 21.88 -13.74
C LEU A 209 -0.50 21.91 -12.78
N ASP A 210 0.26 20.84 -12.66
CA ASP A 210 1.31 20.62 -11.65
C ASP A 210 0.89 21.04 -10.24
N CYS A 211 -0.27 20.55 -9.79
CA CYS A 211 -0.84 20.94 -8.51
C CYS A 211 -1.23 19.76 -7.63
N PRO A 212 -1.35 19.95 -6.30
CA PRO A 212 -1.79 18.88 -5.40
C PRO A 212 -3.28 18.59 -5.55
N VAL A 213 -3.67 17.36 -5.17
CA VAL A 213 -5.05 16.98 -4.90
C VAL A 213 -5.29 17.14 -3.40
N LEU A 214 -6.24 17.99 -3.03
CA LEU A 214 -6.62 18.27 -1.65
C LEU A 214 -7.98 17.65 -1.34
N LEU A 215 -8.19 17.23 -0.10
CA LEU A 215 -9.45 16.67 0.38
C LEU A 215 -10.19 17.64 1.28
N THR A 216 -11.53 17.63 1.21
CA THR A 216 -12.37 18.42 2.12
C THR A 216 -13.63 17.66 2.50
N TYR A 217 -14.32 18.10 3.55
CA TYR A 217 -15.60 17.54 3.96
C TYR A 217 -16.70 17.90 2.95
N PRO A 218 -17.75 17.08 2.85
CA PRO A 218 -18.89 17.38 1.96
C PRO A 218 -19.56 18.71 2.24
N ASP A 219 -19.76 19.06 3.51
CA ASP A 219 -20.56 20.21 3.93
C ASP A 219 -19.73 21.43 4.34
N SER A 220 -18.42 21.30 4.48
CA SER A 220 -17.55 22.35 4.97
C SER A 220 -16.13 22.25 4.45
N LEU A 221 -15.50 23.40 4.27
CA LEU A 221 -14.07 23.43 3.93
C LEU A 221 -13.25 23.06 5.16
N ALA A 222 -12.49 21.97 5.07
CA ALA A 222 -11.59 21.53 6.13
C ALA A 222 -10.54 22.59 6.44
N SER A 223 -10.22 22.77 7.71
CA SER A 223 -9.23 23.79 8.15
C SER A 223 -7.84 23.57 7.58
N GLN A 224 -7.42 22.32 7.45
CA GLN A 224 -6.14 21.94 6.85
C GLN A 224 -6.11 22.29 5.35
N THR A 225 -7.21 22.03 4.63
CA THR A 225 -7.35 22.37 3.21
C THR A 225 -7.36 23.88 3.00
N ALA A 226 -8.07 24.63 3.87
CA ALA A 226 -8.02 26.08 3.86
C ALA A 226 -6.62 26.62 4.11
N ALA A 227 -5.89 26.03 5.05
CA ALA A 227 -4.49 26.38 5.33
C ALA A 227 -3.57 26.08 4.13
N GLU A 228 -3.76 24.95 3.44
CA GLU A 228 -2.97 24.61 2.25
C GLU A 228 -3.26 25.53 1.06
N ILE A 229 -4.50 25.88 0.78
CA ILE A 229 -4.87 26.86 -0.26
C ILE A 229 -4.13 28.20 -0.02
N LYS A 230 -4.12 28.67 1.22
CA LYS A 230 -3.39 29.90 1.61
C LYS A 230 -1.89 29.73 1.48
N ARG A 231 -1.31 28.63 2.01
CA ARG A 231 0.13 28.36 2.00
C ARG A 231 0.68 28.28 0.57
N LEU A 232 -0.06 27.60 -0.31
CA LEU A 232 0.28 27.43 -1.72
C LEU A 232 0.13 28.72 -2.52
N GLY A 233 -0.69 29.68 -2.04
CA GLY A 233 -1.00 30.91 -2.77
C GLY A 233 -1.92 30.69 -3.96
N ALA A 234 -2.73 29.61 -3.94
CA ALA A 234 -3.56 29.19 -5.06
C ALA A 234 -4.55 30.27 -5.48
N LYS A 235 -4.65 30.51 -6.80
CA LYS A 235 -5.59 31.46 -7.42
C LYS A 235 -6.77 30.74 -8.06
N THR A 236 -6.60 29.49 -8.43
CA THR A 236 -7.64 28.66 -9.04
C THR A 236 -7.85 27.38 -8.24
N ALA A 237 -9.09 27.06 -7.91
CA ALA A 237 -9.49 25.81 -7.30
C ALA A 237 -10.44 25.06 -8.23
N TYR A 238 -10.10 23.83 -8.59
CA TYR A 238 -10.97 22.93 -9.34
C TYR A 238 -11.62 21.96 -8.35
N ILE A 239 -12.93 22.05 -8.19
CA ILE A 239 -13.70 21.17 -7.30
C ILE A 239 -14.23 20.02 -8.15
N CYS A 240 -13.68 18.81 -7.97
CA CYS A 240 -14.14 17.59 -8.61
C CYS A 240 -15.31 17.01 -7.82
N GLY A 241 -16.50 17.10 -8.40
CA GLY A 241 -17.75 16.66 -7.81
C GLY A 241 -18.83 17.76 -7.79
N GLY A 242 -20.09 17.31 -7.90
CA GLY A 242 -21.26 18.16 -7.89
C GLY A 242 -21.61 18.70 -6.49
N PRO A 243 -22.68 19.55 -6.39
CA PRO A 243 -23.13 20.12 -5.11
C PRO A 243 -23.54 19.10 -4.05
N LEU A 244 -23.87 17.87 -4.46
CA LEU A 244 -24.18 16.76 -3.54
C LEU A 244 -22.92 16.10 -2.96
N ALA A 245 -21.80 16.14 -3.68
CA ALA A 245 -20.52 15.63 -3.20
C ALA A 245 -19.80 16.64 -2.31
N ILE A 246 -19.79 17.91 -2.71
CA ILE A 246 -19.21 19.04 -1.95
C ILE A 246 -20.18 20.23 -2.05
N SER A 247 -20.70 20.67 -0.92
CA SER A 247 -21.65 21.79 -0.84
C SER A 247 -21.11 23.07 -1.50
N THR A 248 -21.99 23.85 -2.11
CA THR A 248 -21.64 25.16 -2.69
C THR A 248 -21.17 26.18 -1.66
N THR A 249 -21.43 25.95 -0.38
CA THR A 249 -20.88 26.80 0.71
C THR A 249 -19.35 26.75 0.75
N VAL A 250 -18.75 25.64 0.29
CA VAL A 250 -17.31 25.46 0.20
C VAL A 250 -16.69 26.40 -0.84
N ASP A 251 -17.38 26.66 -1.96
CA ASP A 251 -16.94 27.59 -3.01
C ASP A 251 -16.70 29.00 -2.45
N ALA A 252 -17.70 29.53 -1.73
CA ALA A 252 -17.61 30.86 -1.12
C ALA A 252 -16.48 30.93 -0.06
N ARG A 253 -16.27 29.82 0.68
CA ARG A 253 -15.17 29.73 1.64
C ARG A 253 -13.81 29.77 0.96
N ILE A 254 -13.63 29.03 -0.16
CA ILE A 254 -12.40 29.04 -0.95
C ILE A 254 -12.16 30.44 -1.53
N GLN A 255 -13.18 31.10 -2.08
CA GLN A 255 -13.06 32.45 -2.60
C GLN A 255 -12.61 33.46 -1.52
N ALA A 256 -13.15 33.33 -0.31
CA ALA A 256 -12.76 34.16 0.84
C ALA A 256 -11.29 34.00 1.27
N LEU A 257 -10.61 32.94 0.85
CA LEU A 257 -9.17 32.72 1.08
C LEU A 257 -8.27 33.45 0.06
N GLY A 258 -8.84 34.14 -0.93
CA GLY A 258 -8.12 34.80 -2.01
C GLY A 258 -7.91 33.94 -3.26
N CYS A 259 -8.57 32.79 -3.34
CA CYS A 259 -8.67 31.97 -4.53
C CYS A 259 -9.77 32.56 -5.44
N THR A 260 -9.38 33.37 -6.41
CA THR A 260 -10.31 34.20 -7.21
C THR A 260 -11.13 33.42 -8.23
N ASN A 261 -10.64 32.22 -8.62
CA ASN A 261 -11.30 31.38 -9.63
C ASN A 261 -11.65 30.02 -9.02
N VAL A 262 -12.93 29.75 -8.79
CA VAL A 262 -13.42 28.45 -8.31
C VAL A 262 -14.24 27.80 -9.41
N VAL A 263 -13.79 26.66 -9.89
CA VAL A 263 -14.35 25.95 -11.04
C VAL A 263 -14.85 24.58 -10.58
N ARG A 264 -16.16 24.34 -10.69
CA ARG A 264 -16.72 22.99 -10.47
C ARG A 264 -16.59 22.15 -11.72
N VAL A 265 -16.16 20.90 -11.52
CA VAL A 265 -15.94 19.90 -12.58
C VAL A 265 -16.70 18.65 -12.19
N TYR A 266 -17.87 18.44 -12.81
CA TYR A 266 -18.73 17.30 -12.49
C TYR A 266 -19.70 16.97 -13.63
N GLY A 267 -20.25 15.77 -13.59
CA GLY A 267 -21.36 15.30 -14.42
C GLY A 267 -22.53 14.81 -13.57
N GLN A 268 -23.49 14.16 -14.21
CA GLN A 268 -24.68 13.62 -13.52
C GLN A 268 -24.36 12.32 -12.75
N ASP A 269 -23.29 11.63 -13.14
CA ASP A 269 -22.81 10.37 -12.58
C ASP A 269 -21.26 10.34 -12.56
N HIS A 270 -20.67 9.27 -12.04
CA HIS A 270 -19.21 9.11 -11.96
C HIS A 270 -18.55 9.14 -13.34
N GLN A 271 -19.19 8.49 -14.35
CA GLN A 271 -18.68 8.55 -15.73
C GLN A 271 -18.76 9.98 -16.28
N GLY A 272 -19.85 10.71 -15.98
CA GLY A 272 -20.02 12.11 -16.34
C GLY A 272 -18.96 13.00 -15.72
N THR A 273 -18.66 12.81 -14.43
CA THR A 273 -17.60 13.57 -13.75
C THR A 273 -16.23 13.25 -14.37
N SER A 274 -15.91 11.98 -14.66
CA SER A 274 -14.64 11.63 -15.31
C SER A 274 -14.50 12.26 -16.71
N ARG A 275 -15.59 12.34 -17.49
CA ARG A 275 -15.61 13.06 -18.77
C ARG A 275 -15.37 14.55 -18.60
N ALA A 276 -16.06 15.17 -17.65
CA ALA A 276 -15.90 16.61 -17.37
C ALA A 276 -14.47 16.94 -16.93
N ILE A 277 -13.82 16.06 -16.16
CA ILE A 277 -12.41 16.20 -15.80
C ILE A 277 -11.52 16.03 -17.03
N ALA A 278 -11.75 15.00 -17.86
CA ALA A 278 -11.02 14.79 -19.11
C ALA A 278 -11.11 15.98 -20.08
N ASP A 279 -12.22 16.74 -20.05
CA ASP A 279 -12.39 17.96 -20.84
C ASP A 279 -11.58 19.16 -20.32
N LYS A 280 -11.17 19.12 -19.05
CA LYS A 280 -10.32 20.14 -18.41
C LYS A 280 -8.84 19.83 -18.45
N VAL A 281 -8.45 18.56 -18.73
CA VAL A 281 -7.04 18.18 -18.83
C VAL A 281 -6.38 18.95 -19.99
N GLN A 282 -5.30 19.64 -19.67
CA GLN A 282 -4.48 20.42 -20.61
C GLN A 282 -3.20 19.61 -20.89
N ALA A 283 -3.18 18.89 -21.99
CA ALA A 283 -2.00 18.15 -22.42
C ALA A 283 -1.61 18.56 -23.84
N ASN A 284 -0.31 18.58 -24.11
CA ASN A 284 0.25 18.89 -25.44
C ASN A 284 0.00 17.75 -26.43
N ASP A 285 -0.14 16.51 -25.94
CA ASP A 285 -0.47 15.32 -26.73
C ASP A 285 -1.49 14.47 -25.96
N LEU A 286 -2.71 14.42 -26.47
CA LEU A 286 -3.78 13.55 -25.98
C LEU A 286 -3.93 12.33 -26.88
N SER A 287 -2.86 11.55 -27.07
CA SER A 287 -2.93 10.31 -27.87
C SER A 287 -3.48 9.12 -27.08
N THR A 288 -3.49 9.19 -25.77
CA THR A 288 -3.79 8.07 -24.87
C THR A 288 -4.87 8.43 -23.85
N CYS A 289 -5.75 7.47 -23.52
CA CYS A 289 -6.66 7.53 -22.37
C CYS A 289 -6.53 6.30 -21.49
N ILE A 290 -6.95 6.42 -20.25
CA ILE A 290 -7.01 5.31 -19.28
C ILE A 290 -8.49 4.98 -19.01
N ILE A 291 -8.81 3.70 -18.89
CA ILE A 291 -10.13 3.19 -18.49
C ILE A 291 -9.97 2.43 -17.19
N ALA A 292 -10.73 2.82 -16.16
CA ALA A 292 -10.74 2.16 -14.86
C ALA A 292 -12.19 1.99 -14.37
N THR A 293 -12.40 1.03 -13.46
CA THR A 293 -13.73 0.87 -12.83
C THR A 293 -14.00 1.98 -11.81
N SER A 294 -15.27 2.35 -11.64
CA SER A 294 -15.76 3.17 -10.53
C SER A 294 -16.21 2.34 -9.32
N GLN A 295 -16.28 1.01 -9.44
CA GLN A 295 -16.81 0.15 -8.37
C GLN A 295 -15.78 -0.16 -7.27
N SER A 296 -14.51 0.06 -7.56
CA SER A 296 -13.41 -0.03 -6.60
C SER A 296 -12.38 1.06 -6.93
N PHE A 297 -11.53 1.39 -5.96
CA PHE A 297 -10.59 2.51 -6.11
C PHE A 297 -9.15 2.05 -6.41
N GLN A 298 -8.82 0.82 -6.11
CA GLN A 298 -7.44 0.32 -6.07
C GLN A 298 -6.73 0.42 -7.43
N ASP A 299 -7.40 0.00 -8.50
CA ASP A 299 -6.83 -0.02 -9.85
C ASP A 299 -6.59 1.40 -10.36
N ALA A 300 -7.60 2.29 -10.21
CA ALA A 300 -7.50 3.69 -10.61
C ALA A 300 -6.42 4.44 -9.82
N LEU A 301 -6.31 4.20 -8.50
CA LEU A 301 -5.28 4.84 -7.68
C LEU A 301 -3.87 4.37 -8.05
N SER A 302 -3.70 3.08 -8.36
CA SER A 302 -2.40 2.54 -8.74
C SER A 302 -1.85 3.13 -10.05
N ILE A 303 -2.72 3.47 -11.02
CA ILE A 303 -2.33 4.11 -12.29
C ILE A 303 -2.30 5.65 -12.21
N SER A 304 -2.89 6.24 -11.17
CA SER A 304 -3.01 7.70 -11.03
C SER A 304 -1.68 8.46 -11.07
N PRO A 305 -0.54 7.95 -10.55
CA PRO A 305 0.76 8.60 -10.75
C PRO A 305 1.15 8.73 -12.23
N TYR A 306 0.89 7.71 -13.03
CA TYR A 306 1.17 7.74 -14.48
C TYR A 306 0.25 8.73 -15.19
N ALA A 307 -1.03 8.76 -14.82
CA ALA A 307 -1.99 9.71 -15.33
C ALA A 307 -1.61 11.16 -15.00
N TYR A 308 -1.11 11.41 -13.78
CA TYR A 308 -0.59 12.72 -13.37
C TYR A 308 0.65 13.11 -14.18
N ALA A 309 1.69 12.27 -14.19
CA ALA A 309 2.98 12.56 -14.82
C ALA A 309 2.87 12.86 -16.31
N ASN A 310 1.92 12.23 -16.99
CA ASN A 310 1.73 12.34 -18.45
C ASN A 310 0.47 13.12 -18.83
N SER A 311 -0.27 13.69 -17.86
CA SER A 311 -1.54 14.41 -18.11
C SER A 311 -2.54 13.57 -18.93
N ILE A 312 -2.65 12.27 -18.63
CA ILE A 312 -3.51 11.33 -19.37
C ILE A 312 -4.86 11.21 -18.66
N PRO A 313 -6.00 11.48 -19.33
CA PRO A 313 -7.31 11.41 -18.71
C PRO A 313 -7.69 9.98 -18.33
N ILE A 314 -8.25 9.83 -17.12
CA ILE A 314 -8.87 8.61 -16.63
C ILE A 314 -10.38 8.70 -16.83
N TYR A 315 -10.93 7.80 -17.65
CA TYR A 315 -12.37 7.61 -17.81
C TYR A 315 -12.81 6.48 -16.91
N LEU A 316 -13.85 6.71 -16.13
CA LEU A 316 -14.44 5.70 -15.28
C LEU A 316 -15.52 4.92 -16.04
N CYS A 317 -15.63 3.65 -15.72
CA CYS A 317 -16.69 2.76 -16.16
C CYS A 317 -17.31 2.03 -14.96
N GLU A 318 -18.54 1.55 -15.14
CA GLU A 318 -19.19 0.69 -14.15
C GLU A 318 -18.89 -0.78 -14.47
N GLY A 319 -19.00 -1.67 -13.49
CA GLY A 319 -18.87 -3.10 -13.72
C GLY A 319 -20.02 -3.69 -14.54
N GLY A 320 -19.80 -4.87 -15.12
CA GLY A 320 -20.79 -5.59 -15.92
C GLY A 320 -20.80 -5.25 -17.41
N THR A 321 -21.73 -5.81 -18.18
CA THR A 321 -21.70 -5.83 -19.64
C THR A 321 -21.83 -4.47 -20.34
N ASN A 322 -22.30 -3.43 -19.64
CA ASN A 322 -22.41 -2.06 -20.15
C ASN A 322 -21.44 -1.09 -19.49
N SER A 323 -20.27 -1.54 -19.13
CA SER A 323 -19.34 -0.84 -18.24
C SER A 323 -18.88 0.54 -18.75
N VAL A 324 -18.86 0.80 -20.06
CA VAL A 324 -18.57 2.13 -20.64
C VAL A 324 -19.80 2.69 -21.32
N SER A 325 -20.26 3.85 -20.88
CA SER A 325 -21.46 4.50 -21.41
C SER A 325 -21.24 5.00 -22.85
N SER A 326 -22.35 5.15 -23.59
CA SER A 326 -22.32 5.71 -24.96
C SER A 326 -21.71 7.12 -24.99
N ASP A 327 -21.96 7.92 -23.97
CA ASP A 327 -21.43 9.29 -23.91
C ASP A 327 -19.93 9.32 -23.58
N THR A 328 -19.44 8.36 -22.77
CA THR A 328 -18.00 8.18 -22.59
C THR A 328 -17.33 7.77 -23.89
N LEU A 329 -17.91 6.84 -24.66
CA LEU A 329 -17.39 6.45 -25.98
C LEU A 329 -17.41 7.60 -26.99
N LYS A 330 -18.45 8.43 -26.99
CA LYS A 330 -18.50 9.67 -27.83
C LYS A 330 -17.41 10.65 -27.44
N SER A 331 -17.19 10.87 -26.13
CA SER A 331 -16.09 11.73 -25.65
C SER A 331 -14.73 11.20 -26.08
N ILE A 332 -14.46 9.90 -25.89
CA ILE A 332 -13.22 9.25 -26.33
C ILE A 332 -13.02 9.42 -27.84
N LYS A 333 -14.05 9.17 -28.63
CA LYS A 333 -14.01 9.31 -30.10
C LYS A 333 -13.75 10.77 -30.53
N SER A 334 -14.39 11.75 -29.88
CA SER A 334 -14.24 13.18 -30.23
C SER A 334 -12.83 13.71 -29.97
N LYS A 335 -12.14 13.17 -28.97
CA LYS A 335 -10.75 13.52 -28.63
C LYS A 335 -9.70 12.80 -29.48
N GLN A 336 -10.12 11.85 -30.31
CA GLN A 336 -9.29 11.13 -31.29
C GLN A 336 -8.10 10.37 -30.68
N PHE A 337 -8.22 9.87 -29.43
CA PHE A 337 -7.22 9.02 -28.83
C PHE A 337 -6.88 7.84 -29.75
N LYS A 338 -5.61 7.42 -29.74
CA LYS A 338 -5.10 6.27 -30.48
C LYS A 338 -4.88 5.05 -29.59
N ASN A 339 -4.56 5.31 -28.32
CA ASN A 339 -4.22 4.30 -27.32
C ASN A 339 -5.21 4.34 -26.17
N ALA A 340 -5.54 3.17 -25.64
CA ALA A 340 -6.27 3.03 -24.38
C ALA A 340 -5.57 2.02 -23.48
N ILE A 341 -5.40 2.39 -22.23
CA ILE A 341 -4.88 1.55 -21.16
C ILE A 341 -6.06 1.18 -20.27
N ILE A 342 -6.44 -0.08 -20.21
CA ILE A 342 -7.47 -0.60 -19.33
C ILE A 342 -6.76 -1.13 -18.07
N VAL A 343 -7.10 -0.60 -16.90
CA VAL A 343 -6.63 -1.13 -15.62
C VAL A 343 -7.73 -1.89 -14.92
N GLY A 344 -7.42 -3.12 -14.53
CA GLY A 344 -8.37 -4.06 -13.93
C GLY A 344 -8.73 -5.23 -14.85
N GLY A 345 -9.02 -6.37 -14.21
CA GLY A 345 -9.43 -7.60 -14.87
C GLY A 345 -10.84 -7.53 -15.47
N PRO A 346 -11.28 -8.59 -16.18
CA PRO A 346 -12.61 -8.63 -16.83
C PRO A 346 -13.79 -8.47 -15.89
N ILE A 347 -13.63 -8.72 -14.60
CA ILE A 347 -14.66 -8.50 -13.57
C ILE A 347 -14.81 -7.00 -13.27
N ALA A 348 -13.68 -6.28 -13.17
CA ALA A 348 -13.66 -4.84 -12.90
C ALA A 348 -14.06 -4.02 -14.13
N VAL A 349 -13.50 -4.35 -15.30
CA VAL A 349 -13.77 -3.72 -16.59
C VAL A 349 -14.08 -4.81 -17.61
N ASP A 350 -15.35 -4.95 -18.00
CA ASP A 350 -15.84 -5.99 -18.91
C ASP A 350 -14.96 -6.13 -20.17
N SER A 351 -14.76 -7.37 -20.63
CA SER A 351 -13.93 -7.64 -21.83
C SER A 351 -14.49 -7.03 -23.13
N GLY A 352 -15.79 -6.80 -23.20
CA GLY A 352 -16.44 -6.12 -24.34
C GLY A 352 -16.03 -4.65 -24.49
N VAL A 353 -15.47 -4.03 -23.43
CA VAL A 353 -14.96 -2.64 -23.48
C VAL A 353 -13.85 -2.49 -24.53
N GLU A 354 -12.99 -3.47 -24.70
CA GLU A 354 -11.93 -3.44 -25.72
C GLU A 354 -12.48 -3.28 -27.14
N SER A 355 -13.52 -4.05 -27.46
CA SER A 355 -14.20 -3.96 -28.76
C SER A 355 -14.92 -2.62 -28.96
N LYS A 356 -15.56 -2.08 -27.90
CA LYS A 356 -16.21 -0.77 -27.92
C LYS A 356 -15.17 0.36 -28.14
N LEU A 357 -14.01 0.31 -27.49
CA LEU A 357 -12.94 1.27 -27.67
C LEU A 357 -12.39 1.23 -29.10
N LYS A 358 -12.15 0.05 -29.67
CA LYS A 358 -11.73 -0.11 -31.06
C LYS A 358 -12.77 0.48 -32.02
N SER A 359 -14.07 0.26 -31.77
CA SER A 359 -15.17 0.85 -32.54
C SER A 359 -15.24 2.39 -32.40
N ALA A 360 -14.76 2.93 -31.30
CA ALA A 360 -14.65 4.38 -31.08
C ALA A 360 -13.42 5.01 -31.75
N GLY A 361 -12.54 4.21 -32.41
CA GLY A 361 -11.37 4.69 -33.16
C GLY A 361 -10.03 4.49 -32.45
N ILE A 362 -10.00 3.80 -31.32
CA ILE A 362 -8.76 3.42 -30.64
C ILE A 362 -8.08 2.30 -31.45
N THR A 363 -6.83 2.51 -31.82
CA THR A 363 -6.05 1.53 -32.61
C THR A 363 -5.28 0.56 -31.73
N ASN A 364 -4.86 0.99 -30.55
CA ASN A 364 -4.08 0.19 -29.61
C ASN A 364 -4.77 0.15 -28.24
N VAL A 365 -5.20 -1.03 -27.81
CA VAL A 365 -5.85 -1.24 -26.51
C VAL A 365 -5.01 -2.25 -25.72
N GLN A 366 -4.53 -1.83 -24.57
CA GLN A 366 -3.76 -2.67 -23.65
C GLN A 366 -4.50 -2.81 -22.32
N ARG A 367 -4.54 -4.02 -21.76
CA ARG A 367 -5.13 -4.28 -20.43
C ARG A 367 -4.03 -4.71 -19.48
N ILE A 368 -4.07 -4.14 -18.24
CA ILE A 368 -3.14 -4.43 -17.16
C ILE A 368 -3.94 -4.87 -15.94
N TYR A 369 -3.66 -6.07 -15.42
CA TYR A 369 -4.33 -6.60 -14.22
C TYR A 369 -3.58 -7.78 -13.61
N GLY A 370 -4.00 -8.19 -12.42
CA GLY A 370 -3.62 -9.40 -11.69
C GLY A 370 -4.87 -10.13 -11.18
N GLN A 371 -4.70 -11.16 -10.37
CA GLN A 371 -5.81 -11.93 -9.79
C GLN A 371 -6.53 -11.16 -8.68
N THR A 372 -5.80 -10.28 -7.99
CA THR A 372 -6.29 -9.42 -6.94
C THR A 372 -5.96 -7.96 -7.27
N GLU A 373 -6.57 -7.02 -6.54
CA GLU A 373 -6.25 -5.58 -6.62
C GLU A 373 -4.77 -5.29 -6.31
N TYR A 374 -4.15 -6.05 -5.41
CA TYR A 374 -2.72 -5.91 -5.07
C TYR A 374 -1.81 -6.40 -6.19
N GLU A 375 -2.15 -7.53 -6.82
CA GLU A 375 -1.44 -8.03 -8.00
C GLU A 375 -1.64 -7.11 -9.22
N THR A 376 -2.83 -6.49 -9.34
CA THR A 376 -3.09 -5.46 -10.34
C THR A 376 -2.19 -4.25 -10.10
N SER A 377 -2.09 -3.77 -8.86
CA SER A 377 -1.18 -2.68 -8.47
C SER A 377 0.28 -3.02 -8.78
N ASN A 378 0.70 -4.25 -8.49
CA ASN A 378 2.03 -4.76 -8.82
C ASN A 378 2.30 -4.76 -10.32
N SER A 379 1.33 -5.20 -11.12
CA SER A 379 1.42 -5.24 -12.59
C SER A 379 1.45 -3.83 -13.19
N ILE A 380 0.64 -2.91 -12.65
CA ILE A 380 0.63 -1.49 -13.04
C ILE A 380 1.98 -0.84 -12.75
N ALA A 381 2.55 -1.04 -11.55
CA ALA A 381 3.84 -0.47 -11.19
C ALA A 381 4.96 -0.96 -12.11
N LYS A 382 5.01 -2.26 -12.41
CA LYS A 382 5.96 -2.84 -13.38
C LYS A 382 5.80 -2.23 -14.77
N TRP A 383 4.55 -2.13 -15.23
CA TRP A 383 4.25 -1.53 -16.52
C TRP A 383 4.66 -0.05 -16.57
N CYS A 384 4.36 0.73 -15.53
CA CYS A 384 4.72 2.15 -15.46
C CYS A 384 6.24 2.37 -15.54
N VAL A 385 7.04 1.55 -14.84
CA VAL A 385 8.51 1.63 -14.92
C VAL A 385 9.02 1.31 -16.34
N GLN A 386 8.43 0.31 -17.01
CA GLN A 386 8.74 -0.01 -18.41
C GLN A 386 8.35 1.13 -19.38
N HIS A 387 7.46 2.04 -18.97
CA HIS A 387 6.96 3.16 -19.77
C HIS A 387 7.44 4.53 -19.25
N GLY A 388 8.63 4.57 -18.63
CA GLY A 388 9.35 5.80 -18.34
C GLY A 388 9.17 6.38 -16.94
N MET A 389 8.38 5.76 -16.06
CA MET A 389 8.38 6.11 -14.63
C MET A 389 9.54 5.44 -13.90
N THR A 390 9.76 5.84 -12.65
CA THR A 390 10.83 5.30 -11.82
C THR A 390 10.31 4.71 -10.51
N ALA A 391 11.12 3.90 -9.83
CA ALA A 391 10.88 3.48 -8.47
C ALA A 391 11.61 4.36 -7.43
N ASN A 392 12.38 5.37 -7.85
CA ASN A 392 13.28 6.13 -6.98
C ASN A 392 12.56 6.77 -5.78
N ASN A 393 11.49 7.53 -6.04
CA ASN A 393 10.66 8.19 -5.01
C ASN A 393 9.28 7.51 -4.91
N MET A 394 9.24 6.19 -5.07
CA MET A 394 7.98 5.45 -5.03
C MET A 394 7.27 5.56 -3.69
N ALA A 395 5.98 5.30 -3.70
CA ALA A 395 5.23 5.25 -2.46
C ALA A 395 4.49 3.92 -2.26
N VAL A 396 4.28 3.62 -0.99
CA VAL A 396 3.42 2.55 -0.50
C VAL A 396 2.26 3.18 0.28
N ALA A 397 1.03 2.77 -0.02
CA ALA A 397 -0.16 3.17 0.70
C ALA A 397 -1.04 1.95 1.00
N THR A 398 -2.01 2.11 1.90
CA THR A 398 -2.98 1.03 2.14
C THR A 398 -3.91 0.82 0.94
N GLY A 399 -4.23 -0.45 0.63
CA GLY A 399 -5.27 -0.81 -0.33
C GLY A 399 -6.66 -0.95 0.29
N THR A 400 -6.80 -0.76 1.61
CA THR A 400 -8.08 -0.90 2.33
C THR A 400 -8.85 0.41 2.45
N GLN A 401 -8.16 1.54 2.27
CA GLN A 401 -8.72 2.89 2.27
C GLN A 401 -8.10 3.69 1.11
N TYR A 402 -8.80 4.70 0.62
CA TYR A 402 -8.37 5.44 -0.59
C TYR A 402 -7.70 6.78 -0.31
N PHE A 403 -7.87 7.36 0.86
CA PHE A 403 -7.52 8.76 1.17
C PHE A 403 -6.04 9.08 0.95
N ASP A 404 -5.17 8.27 1.56
CA ASP A 404 -3.73 8.50 1.55
C ASP A 404 -3.14 8.25 0.16
N ALA A 405 -3.63 7.21 -0.54
CA ALA A 405 -3.25 6.90 -1.91
C ALA A 405 -3.72 7.98 -2.88
N LEU A 406 -4.90 8.57 -2.67
CA LEU A 406 -5.46 9.59 -3.56
C LEU A 406 -4.62 10.88 -3.56
N ALA A 407 -4.28 11.41 -2.38
CA ALA A 407 -3.40 12.56 -2.26
C ALA A 407 -1.96 12.20 -2.66
N GLY A 408 -1.50 10.99 -2.28
CA GLY A 408 -0.16 10.48 -2.54
C GLY A 408 0.14 10.23 -4.00
N ALA A 409 -0.86 9.82 -4.79
CA ALA A 409 -0.70 9.60 -6.23
C ALA A 409 -0.23 10.86 -6.97
N ALA A 410 -0.72 12.04 -6.57
CA ALA A 410 -0.27 13.31 -7.14
C ALA A 410 1.21 13.59 -6.84
N LEU A 411 1.68 13.30 -5.62
CA LEU A 411 3.09 13.45 -5.26
C LEU A 411 3.98 12.47 -6.01
N CYS A 412 3.55 11.21 -6.13
CA CYS A 412 4.27 10.22 -6.93
C CYS A 412 4.36 10.63 -8.40
N GLY A 413 3.25 11.07 -9.00
CA GLY A 413 3.23 11.54 -10.38
C GLY A 413 4.13 12.74 -10.62
N LYS A 414 4.14 13.72 -9.70
CA LYS A 414 5.04 14.87 -9.73
C LYS A 414 6.51 14.44 -9.71
N ASN A 415 6.84 13.41 -8.97
CA ASN A 415 8.18 12.84 -8.88
C ASN A 415 8.49 11.83 -10.01
N ASN A 416 7.61 11.67 -10.99
CA ASN A 416 7.68 10.64 -12.03
C ASN A 416 7.91 9.24 -11.45
N SER A 417 7.23 8.90 -10.36
CA SER A 417 7.44 7.67 -9.61
C SER A 417 6.13 6.95 -9.34
N VAL A 418 6.21 5.64 -9.11
CA VAL A 418 5.03 4.79 -8.94
C VAL A 418 4.49 4.79 -7.51
N LEU A 419 3.21 4.46 -7.36
CA LEU A 419 2.55 4.16 -6.09
C LEU A 419 2.06 2.72 -6.14
N VAL A 420 2.30 1.97 -5.06
CA VAL A 420 1.77 0.62 -4.87
C VAL A 420 0.92 0.54 -3.61
N ILE A 421 -0.06 -0.35 -3.62
CA ILE A 421 -0.93 -0.57 -2.46
C ILE A 421 -0.62 -1.89 -1.77
N VAL A 422 -0.82 -1.92 -0.46
CA VAL A 422 -0.61 -3.09 0.40
C VAL A 422 -1.74 -3.27 1.39
N SER A 423 -1.83 -4.46 1.96
CA SER A 423 -2.60 -4.73 3.17
C SER A 423 -1.85 -5.71 4.07
N ASP A 424 -2.35 -5.96 5.27
CA ASP A 424 -1.71 -6.90 6.18
C ASP A 424 -1.83 -8.37 5.76
N TRP A 425 -2.78 -8.68 4.88
CA TRP A 425 -2.97 -10.01 4.32
C TRP A 425 -2.44 -10.18 2.89
N ASN A 426 -2.03 -9.09 2.21
CA ASN A 426 -1.43 -9.18 0.88
C ASN A 426 -0.36 -8.09 0.71
N ARG A 427 0.89 -8.51 0.64
CA ARG A 427 2.08 -7.67 0.49
C ARG A 427 2.85 -7.99 -0.79
N VAL A 428 2.17 -8.55 -1.80
CA VAL A 428 2.82 -8.95 -3.07
C VAL A 428 3.58 -7.80 -3.73
N THR A 429 3.09 -6.57 -3.61
CA THR A 429 3.76 -5.38 -4.14
C THR A 429 5.10 -5.11 -3.46
N ILE A 430 5.24 -5.45 -2.18
CA ILE A 430 6.51 -5.36 -1.45
C ILE A 430 7.41 -6.53 -1.83
N THR A 431 6.91 -7.75 -1.73
CA THR A 431 7.73 -8.95 -1.89
C THR A 431 8.19 -9.18 -3.34
N ASP A 432 7.48 -8.62 -4.31
CA ASP A 432 7.82 -8.70 -5.73
C ASP A 432 8.37 -7.36 -6.26
N PHE A 433 7.53 -6.29 -6.37
CA PHE A 433 7.95 -5.05 -7.04
C PHE A 433 9.04 -4.30 -6.27
N VAL A 434 8.85 -4.05 -4.96
CA VAL A 434 9.85 -3.35 -4.14
C VAL A 434 11.15 -4.14 -4.11
N SER A 435 11.08 -5.45 -3.86
CA SER A 435 12.25 -6.34 -3.83
C SER A 435 13.03 -6.31 -5.14
N ALA A 436 12.35 -6.34 -6.28
CA ALA A 436 12.98 -6.31 -7.60
C ALA A 436 13.61 -4.95 -7.95
N ASN A 437 13.15 -3.86 -7.32
CA ASN A 437 13.58 -2.48 -7.60
C ASN A 437 14.38 -1.87 -6.44
N LYS A 438 14.77 -2.62 -5.42
CA LYS A 438 15.38 -2.11 -4.19
C LYS A 438 16.60 -1.21 -4.42
N SER A 439 17.43 -1.51 -5.40
CA SER A 439 18.61 -0.70 -5.75
C SER A 439 18.27 0.64 -6.42
N ALA A 440 17.06 0.78 -6.96
CA ALA A 440 16.58 2.02 -7.59
C ALA A 440 15.86 2.94 -6.60
N ILE A 441 15.43 2.42 -5.44
CA ILE A 441 14.67 3.18 -4.44
C ILE A 441 15.66 3.93 -3.55
N SER A 442 15.65 5.25 -3.57
CA SER A 442 16.54 6.08 -2.74
C SER A 442 15.82 7.01 -1.76
N ASN A 443 14.55 7.34 -2.02
CA ASN A 443 13.73 8.20 -1.15
C ASN A 443 12.26 7.78 -1.25
N GLY A 444 11.96 6.59 -0.75
CA GLY A 444 10.62 6.04 -0.77
C GLY A 444 9.69 6.68 0.27
N PHE A 445 8.40 6.64 0.03
CA PHE A 445 7.38 7.14 0.93
C PHE A 445 6.43 6.03 1.39
N VAL A 446 5.95 6.15 2.62
CA VAL A 446 4.79 5.39 3.12
C VAL A 446 3.73 6.39 3.52
N PHE A 447 2.60 6.40 2.81
CA PHE A 447 1.50 7.30 3.10
C PHE A 447 0.52 6.66 4.08
N GLY A 448 0.27 7.39 5.16
CA GLY A 448 -0.60 6.96 6.25
C GLY A 448 0.14 6.49 7.49
N GLY A 449 -0.53 6.61 8.63
CA GLY A 449 -0.05 6.13 9.93
C GLY A 449 -0.08 4.62 10.07
N GLU A 450 0.22 4.10 11.26
CA GLU A 450 0.27 2.65 11.52
C GLU A 450 -1.11 1.95 11.40
N LEU A 451 -2.21 2.70 11.49
CA LEU A 451 -3.56 2.17 11.23
C LEU A 451 -3.84 1.98 9.73
N ALA A 452 -3.14 2.69 8.85
CA ALA A 452 -3.28 2.58 7.40
C ALA A 452 -2.29 1.57 6.82
N VAL A 453 -1.00 1.73 7.14
CA VAL A 453 0.07 0.80 6.78
C VAL A 453 0.72 0.34 8.07
N SER A 454 0.37 -0.86 8.50
CA SER A 454 0.75 -1.41 9.79
C SER A 454 2.26 -1.51 9.98
N ARG A 455 2.68 -1.69 11.22
CA ARG A 455 4.08 -1.95 11.55
C ARG A 455 4.61 -3.20 10.84
N ASN A 456 3.81 -4.25 10.72
CA ASN A 456 4.20 -5.46 10.00
C ASN A 456 4.43 -5.21 8.51
N SER A 457 3.59 -4.41 7.86
CA SER A 457 3.79 -4.01 6.47
C SER A 457 5.02 -3.13 6.30
N TRP A 458 5.28 -2.22 7.25
CA TRP A 458 6.50 -1.41 7.30
C TRP A 458 7.75 -2.27 7.46
N ASP A 459 7.78 -3.19 8.44
CA ASP A 459 8.93 -4.05 8.68
C ASP A 459 9.21 -4.96 7.47
N THR A 460 8.15 -5.45 6.80
CA THR A 460 8.26 -6.18 5.54
C THR A 460 8.88 -5.30 4.45
N LEU A 461 8.41 -4.06 4.32
CA LEU A 461 8.91 -3.09 3.34
C LEU A 461 10.41 -2.83 3.53
N VAL A 462 10.83 -2.53 4.76
CA VAL A 462 12.24 -2.30 5.10
C VAL A 462 13.11 -3.52 4.80
N ARG A 463 12.61 -4.72 5.13
CA ARG A 463 13.31 -5.98 4.86
C ARG A 463 13.56 -6.21 3.37
N TYR A 464 12.54 -6.02 2.52
CA TYR A 464 12.63 -6.31 1.09
C TYR A 464 13.30 -5.21 0.27
N SER A 465 13.56 -4.05 0.87
CA SER A 465 14.28 -2.92 0.23
C SER A 465 15.76 -2.82 0.62
N ARG A 466 16.27 -3.75 1.40
CA ARG A 466 17.71 -3.87 1.75
C ARG A 466 18.54 -4.68 0.76
#